data_23199a3b67cf82acd0077a983f2dcc98
#
_entry.id   23199a3b67cf82acd0077a983f2dcc98
#
_cell.length_a   1.000
_cell.length_b   1.000
_cell.length_c   1.000
_cell.angle_alpha   90.00
_cell.angle_beta   90.00
_cell.angle_gamma   90.00
#
_symmetry.space_group_name_H-M   'P 1'
#
loop_
_entity.id
_entity.type
_entity.pdbx_description
1 polymer ?
#
loop_
_entity_poly.entity_id
_entity_poly.type
_entity_poly.pdbx_seq_one_letter_code
_entity_poly.pdbx_strand_id
1 'polypeptide(L)'
;RDRLRSRGLGDVYKRQRIEEVVSKVRKQVEEEIIETGKRTTIDLGIHGLHPELIRIIGKMKYRSSYGQNLLQHARETANLCAVMASELGLNPKKAKRAGLLHDIGKVPDEEPELPHALLGMKLAEKYKEKPDICNAIGAHHDETEMTSLLAPIVQVCDAISGARPGA
;
A
#
# COMPACT_ATOMS: atom_id res chain seq x y z
N ARG A 1 -48.03 28.22 9.45
CA ARG A 1 -47.59 27.45 8.24
C ARG A 1 -46.21 27.88 7.75
N ASP A 2 -45.76 29.14 7.96
CA ASP A 2 -44.45 29.62 7.47
C ASP A 2 -43.23 29.14 8.26
N ARG A 3 -43.38 28.84 9.56
CA ARG A 3 -42.25 28.31 10.40
C ARG A 3 -41.79 26.90 10.02
N LEU A 4 -42.63 26.06 9.42
CA LEU A 4 -42.26 24.71 8.97
C LEU A 4 -41.54 24.77 7.62
N ARG A 5 -41.83 25.72 6.75
CA ARG A 5 -41.14 25.92 5.47
C ARG A 5 -39.72 26.43 5.66
N SER A 6 -39.51 27.35 6.63
CA SER A 6 -38.17 27.91 6.91
C SER A 6 -37.22 26.89 7.55
N ARG A 7 -37.73 25.93 8.36
CA ARG A 7 -36.95 24.83 8.90
C ARG A 7 -36.45 23.86 7.81
N GLY A 8 -37.31 23.51 6.86
CA GLY A 8 -36.96 22.63 5.74
C GLY A 8 -35.89 23.22 4.81
N LEU A 9 -35.97 24.51 4.50
CA LEU A 9 -34.96 25.21 3.69
C LEU A 9 -33.60 25.31 4.42
N GLY A 10 -33.59 25.56 5.75
CA GLY A 10 -32.37 25.59 6.55
C GLY A 10 -31.68 24.23 6.62
N ASP A 11 -32.45 23.16 6.70
CA ASP A 11 -31.90 21.80 6.77
C ASP A 11 -31.36 21.33 5.41
N VAL A 12 -32.00 21.69 4.31
CA VAL A 12 -31.49 21.45 2.94
C VAL A 12 -30.18 22.20 2.70
N TYR A 13 -30.12 23.48 3.08
CA TYR A 13 -28.91 24.29 2.95
C TYR A 13 -27.73 23.74 3.80
N LYS A 14 -28.00 23.34 5.03
CA LYS A 14 -26.98 22.69 5.89
C LYS A 14 -26.47 21.40 5.29
N ARG A 15 -27.37 20.56 4.74
CA ARG A 15 -26.98 19.31 4.07
C ARG A 15 -26.09 19.55 2.86
N GLN A 16 -26.47 20.48 1.97
CA GLN A 16 -25.66 20.85 0.81
C GLN A 16 -24.27 21.33 1.22
N ARG A 17 -24.18 22.17 2.25
CA ARG A 17 -22.89 22.66 2.74
C ARG A 17 -22.02 21.55 3.34
N ILE A 18 -22.61 20.57 4.03
CA ILE A 18 -21.91 19.39 4.53
C ILE A 18 -21.39 18.56 3.36
N GLU A 19 -22.19 18.31 2.35
CA GLU A 19 -21.80 17.55 1.15
C GLU A 19 -20.66 18.24 0.38
N GLU A 20 -20.69 19.56 0.24
CA GLU A 20 -19.61 20.35 -0.36
C GLU A 20 -18.29 20.22 0.44
N VAL A 21 -18.36 20.33 1.76
CA VAL A 21 -17.19 20.19 2.64
C VAL A 21 -16.63 18.78 2.56
N VAL A 22 -17.48 17.75 2.62
CA VAL A 22 -17.08 16.36 2.51
C VAL A 22 -16.41 16.09 1.16
N SER A 23 -16.99 16.58 0.06
CA SER A 23 -16.41 16.44 -1.28
C SER A 23 -15.04 17.10 -1.38
N LYS A 24 -14.90 18.32 -0.84
CA LYS A 24 -13.63 19.04 -0.82
C LYS A 24 -12.56 18.30 -0.02
N VAL A 25 -12.92 17.81 1.18
CA VAL A 25 -11.99 17.05 2.04
C VAL A 25 -11.57 15.75 1.38
N ARG A 26 -12.51 15.02 0.78
CA ARG A 26 -12.19 13.79 0.02
C ARG A 26 -11.16 14.04 -1.08
N LYS A 27 -11.33 15.13 -1.84
CA LYS A 27 -10.37 15.50 -2.88
C LYS A 27 -9.00 15.82 -2.31
N GLN A 28 -8.92 16.57 -1.22
CA GLN A 28 -7.67 16.89 -0.55
C GLN A 28 -6.95 15.65 -0.03
N VAL A 29 -7.67 14.72 0.59
CA VAL A 29 -7.11 13.44 1.07
C VAL A 29 -6.60 12.60 -0.10
N GLU A 30 -7.33 12.53 -1.21
CA GLU A 30 -6.89 11.79 -2.40
C GLU A 30 -5.61 12.38 -3.00
N GLU A 31 -5.51 13.71 -3.09
CA GLU A 31 -4.29 14.40 -3.54
C GLU A 31 -3.10 14.11 -2.61
N GLU A 32 -3.33 14.10 -1.29
CA GLU A 32 -2.29 13.75 -0.29
C GLU A 32 -1.84 12.28 -0.41
N ILE A 33 -2.76 11.36 -0.66
CA ILE A 33 -2.47 9.94 -0.89
C ILE A 33 -1.53 9.78 -2.09
N ILE A 34 -1.86 10.40 -3.21
CA ILE A 34 -1.06 10.32 -4.44
C ILE A 34 0.33 10.95 -4.22
N GLU A 35 0.38 12.10 -3.57
CA GLU A 35 1.65 12.77 -3.26
C GLU A 35 2.53 11.93 -2.33
N THR A 36 1.94 11.34 -1.29
CA THR A 36 2.64 10.43 -0.36
C THR A 36 3.22 9.22 -1.09
N GLY A 37 2.45 8.60 -1.98
CA GLY A 37 2.91 7.49 -2.80
C GLY A 37 4.08 7.88 -3.71
N LYS A 38 3.96 9.00 -4.41
CA LYS A 38 5.03 9.54 -5.26
C LYS A 38 6.32 9.85 -4.47
N ARG A 39 6.19 10.51 -3.33
CA ARG A 39 7.33 10.81 -2.46
C ARG A 39 8.02 9.54 -1.98
N THR A 40 7.26 8.53 -1.57
CA THR A 40 7.80 7.24 -1.14
C THR A 40 8.61 6.57 -2.25
N THR A 41 8.11 6.55 -3.47
CA THR A 41 8.83 5.96 -4.61
C THR A 41 10.11 6.72 -4.95
N ILE A 42 10.09 8.05 -4.87
CA ILE A 42 11.26 8.91 -5.07
C ILE A 42 12.32 8.65 -3.99
N ASP A 43 11.92 8.66 -2.72
CA ASP A 43 12.82 8.44 -1.58
C ASP A 43 13.51 7.06 -1.66
N LEU A 44 12.81 6.05 -2.12
CA LEU A 44 13.35 4.68 -2.29
C LEU A 44 14.07 4.48 -3.62
N GLY A 45 14.01 5.43 -4.55
CA GLY A 45 14.60 5.29 -5.88
C GLY A 45 13.92 4.24 -6.75
N ILE A 46 12.62 4.00 -6.55
CA ILE A 46 11.80 3.07 -7.32
C ILE A 46 11.08 3.81 -8.43
N HIS A 47 11.26 3.37 -9.67
CA HIS A 47 10.70 4.03 -10.85
C HIS A 47 9.78 3.10 -11.65
N GLY A 48 8.89 3.71 -12.44
CA GLY A 48 8.03 2.98 -13.38
C GLY A 48 6.91 2.18 -12.73
N LEU A 49 6.47 2.53 -11.52
CA LEU A 49 5.26 1.97 -10.93
C LEU A 49 4.02 2.51 -11.61
N HIS A 50 3.02 1.66 -11.79
CA HIS A 50 1.71 2.07 -12.28
C HIS A 50 1.08 3.11 -11.31
N PRO A 51 0.39 4.16 -11.80
CA PRO A 51 -0.24 5.18 -10.95
C PRO A 51 -1.14 4.62 -9.85
N GLU A 52 -1.88 3.54 -10.11
CA GLU A 52 -2.72 2.89 -9.11
C GLU A 52 -1.90 2.21 -8.01
N LEU A 53 -0.73 1.63 -8.31
CA LEU A 53 0.17 1.10 -7.28
C LEU A 53 0.74 2.23 -6.42
N ILE A 54 1.08 3.37 -7.01
CA ILE A 54 1.53 4.57 -6.28
C ILE A 54 0.42 5.05 -5.34
N ARG A 55 -0.82 5.06 -5.80
CA ARG A 55 -1.99 5.40 -4.98
C ARG A 55 -2.18 4.44 -3.82
N ILE A 56 -2.08 3.13 -4.07
CA ILE A 56 -2.17 2.09 -3.03
C ILE A 56 -1.06 2.29 -1.98
N ILE A 57 0.17 2.55 -2.38
CA ILE A 57 1.30 2.85 -1.49
C ILE A 57 0.99 4.08 -0.62
N GLY A 58 0.44 5.13 -1.20
CA GLY A 58 0.03 6.32 -0.45
C GLY A 58 -1.04 6.03 0.60
N LYS A 59 -1.99 5.16 0.30
CA LYS A 59 -3.03 4.71 1.24
C LYS A 59 -2.47 3.95 2.45
N MET A 60 -1.32 3.29 2.32
CA MET A 60 -0.67 2.59 3.42
C MET A 60 -0.35 3.49 4.61
N LYS A 61 -0.18 4.81 4.39
CA LYS A 61 0.00 5.80 5.46
C LYS A 61 -1.14 5.78 6.49
N TYR A 62 -2.34 5.49 6.04
CA TYR A 62 -3.57 5.51 6.85
C TYR A 62 -4.00 4.12 7.34
N ARG A 63 -3.15 3.12 7.16
CA ARG A 63 -3.40 1.74 7.58
C ARG A 63 -2.38 1.27 8.58
N SER A 64 -2.82 0.46 9.52
CA SER A 64 -1.95 -0.22 10.48
C SER A 64 -2.26 -1.71 10.48
N SER A 65 -1.25 -2.52 10.75
CA SER A 65 -1.37 -3.96 10.91
C SER A 65 -0.54 -4.35 12.14
N TYR A 66 -1.15 -5.03 13.10
CA TYR A 66 -0.52 -5.42 14.37
C TYR A 66 0.18 -4.26 15.11
N GLY A 67 -0.42 -3.05 15.05
CA GLY A 67 0.11 -1.86 15.71
C GLY A 67 1.21 -1.12 14.93
N GLN A 68 1.69 -1.64 13.83
CA GLN A 68 2.69 -1.03 12.96
C GLN A 68 2.04 -0.27 11.79
N ASN A 69 2.52 0.95 11.50
CA ASN A 69 2.08 1.67 10.31
C ASN A 69 2.53 0.94 9.05
N LEU A 70 1.58 0.67 8.14
CA LEU A 70 1.83 -0.18 6.98
C LEU A 70 2.83 0.44 5.99
N LEU A 71 2.80 1.76 5.80
CA LEU A 71 3.76 2.44 4.91
C LEU A 71 5.18 2.40 5.48
N GLN A 72 5.34 2.63 6.79
CA GLN A 72 6.65 2.58 7.44
C GLN A 72 7.23 1.17 7.35
N HIS A 73 6.44 0.15 7.65
CA HIS A 73 6.81 -1.24 7.51
C HIS A 73 7.25 -1.59 6.06
N ALA A 74 6.46 -1.16 5.07
CA ALA A 74 6.80 -1.40 3.66
C ALA A 74 8.12 -0.72 3.25
N ARG A 75 8.39 0.49 3.73
CA ARG A 75 9.67 1.21 3.50
C ARG A 75 10.85 0.50 4.14
N GLU A 76 10.70 0.05 5.38
CA GLU A 76 11.74 -0.70 6.09
C GLU A 76 12.03 -2.03 5.39
N THR A 77 11.00 -2.79 5.07
CA THR A 77 11.12 -4.06 4.35
C THR A 77 11.80 -3.85 2.98
N ALA A 78 11.44 -2.81 2.25
CA ALA A 78 12.08 -2.48 0.98
C ALA A 78 13.60 -2.24 1.12
N ASN A 79 14.01 -1.47 2.12
CA ASN A 79 15.42 -1.19 2.37
C ASN A 79 16.17 -2.45 2.83
N LEU A 80 15.59 -3.25 3.72
CA LEU A 80 16.17 -4.52 4.16
C LEU A 80 16.32 -5.50 2.99
N CYS A 81 15.33 -5.59 2.11
CA CYS A 81 15.39 -6.43 0.91
C CYS A 81 16.52 -6.00 -0.02
N ALA A 82 16.73 -4.70 -0.21
CA ALA A 82 17.82 -4.18 -1.03
C ALA A 82 19.19 -4.53 -0.46
N VAL A 83 19.38 -4.36 0.85
CA VAL A 83 20.64 -4.72 1.54
C VAL A 83 20.90 -6.21 1.43
N MET A 84 19.92 -7.04 1.77
CA MET A 84 20.06 -8.50 1.74
C MET A 84 20.36 -9.02 0.32
N ALA A 85 19.65 -8.52 -0.68
CA ALA A 85 19.89 -8.89 -2.08
C ALA A 85 21.30 -8.49 -2.53
N SER A 86 21.76 -7.31 -2.13
CA SER A 86 23.11 -6.82 -2.44
C SER A 86 24.19 -7.75 -1.83
N GLU A 87 24.04 -8.13 -0.57
CA GLU A 87 24.95 -9.05 0.11
C GLU A 87 24.99 -10.46 -0.52
N LEU A 88 23.85 -10.90 -1.06
CA LEU A 88 23.74 -12.19 -1.75
C LEU A 88 24.12 -12.14 -3.24
N GLY A 89 24.54 -10.97 -3.76
CA GLY A 89 24.87 -10.80 -5.18
C GLY A 89 23.66 -10.84 -6.11
N LEU A 90 22.45 -10.57 -5.58
CA LEU A 90 21.21 -10.48 -6.33
C LEU A 90 20.88 -9.04 -6.67
N ASN A 91 19.83 -8.81 -7.48
CA ASN A 91 19.44 -7.49 -7.90
C ASN A 91 18.75 -6.71 -6.77
N PRO A 92 19.40 -5.70 -6.15
CA PRO A 92 18.86 -4.96 -5.02
C PRO A 92 17.65 -4.07 -5.41
N LYS A 93 17.59 -3.59 -6.65
CA LYS A 93 16.47 -2.77 -7.13
C LYS A 93 15.18 -3.58 -7.23
N LYS A 94 15.26 -4.80 -7.74
CA LYS A 94 14.11 -5.71 -7.81
C LYS A 94 13.65 -6.11 -6.41
N ALA A 95 14.58 -6.45 -5.52
CA ALA A 95 14.27 -6.82 -4.15
C ALA A 95 13.62 -5.69 -3.38
N LYS A 96 14.12 -4.47 -3.52
CA LYS A 96 13.53 -3.26 -2.94
C LYS A 96 12.09 -3.04 -3.43
N ARG A 97 11.86 -3.21 -4.72
CA ARG A 97 10.54 -3.08 -5.34
C ARG A 97 9.56 -4.12 -4.81
N ALA A 98 9.97 -5.38 -4.74
CA ALA A 98 9.17 -6.45 -4.16
C ALA A 98 8.86 -6.21 -2.68
N GLY A 99 9.83 -5.77 -1.90
CA GLY A 99 9.66 -5.42 -0.49
C GLY A 99 8.68 -4.28 -0.27
N LEU A 100 8.69 -3.24 -1.12
CA LEU A 100 7.71 -2.15 -1.03
C LEU A 100 6.28 -2.63 -1.33
N LEU A 101 6.12 -3.56 -2.25
CA LEU A 101 4.82 -4.01 -2.76
C LEU A 101 4.25 -5.23 -2.02
N HIS A 102 5.01 -5.90 -1.12
CA HIS A 102 4.58 -7.18 -0.55
C HIS A 102 3.22 -7.12 0.15
N ASP A 103 2.91 -6.02 0.80
CA ASP A 103 1.71 -5.83 1.62
C ASP A 103 0.59 -5.00 0.96
N ILE A 104 0.66 -4.74 -0.34
CA ILE A 104 -0.39 -3.97 -1.05
C ILE A 104 -1.77 -4.62 -0.96
N GLY A 105 -1.85 -5.92 -0.74
CA GLY A 105 -3.11 -6.64 -0.55
C GLY A 105 -3.83 -6.32 0.77
N LYS A 106 -3.18 -5.65 1.73
CA LYS A 106 -3.80 -5.19 2.97
C LYS A 106 -4.55 -3.86 2.84
N VAL A 107 -4.42 -3.18 1.70
CA VAL A 107 -4.95 -1.83 1.49
C VAL A 107 -6.42 -1.77 1.04
N PRO A 108 -6.96 -2.70 0.22
CA PRO A 108 -8.37 -2.67 -0.17
C PRO A 108 -9.33 -2.61 1.02
N ASP A 109 -10.42 -1.83 0.87
CA ASP A 109 -11.39 -1.59 1.92
C ASP A 109 -12.42 -2.73 2.06
N GLU A 110 -12.58 -3.55 1.03
CA GLU A 110 -13.46 -4.72 1.02
C GLU A 110 -12.77 -5.89 1.69
N GLU A 111 -13.53 -6.68 2.47
CA GLU A 111 -13.01 -7.93 3.02
C GLU A 111 -12.60 -8.85 1.86
N PRO A 112 -11.30 -9.16 1.75
CA PRO A 112 -10.84 -9.97 0.63
C PRO A 112 -11.25 -11.43 0.82
N GLU A 113 -11.78 -12.04 -0.22
CA GLU A 113 -11.99 -13.50 -0.28
C GLU A 113 -10.65 -14.28 -0.28
N LEU A 114 -9.55 -13.59 -0.55
CA LEU A 114 -8.20 -14.13 -0.66
C LEU A 114 -7.30 -13.59 0.45
N PRO A 115 -6.31 -14.38 0.90
CA PRO A 115 -5.21 -13.89 1.72
C PRO A 115 -4.53 -12.68 1.07
N HIS A 116 -4.03 -11.75 1.91
CA HIS A 116 -3.47 -10.48 1.40
C HIS A 116 -2.29 -10.67 0.44
N ALA A 117 -1.48 -11.72 0.64
CA ALA A 117 -0.36 -12.02 -0.26
C ALA A 117 -0.84 -12.37 -1.67
N LEU A 118 -1.85 -13.23 -1.79
CA LEU A 118 -2.43 -13.60 -3.08
C LEU A 118 -3.20 -12.43 -3.72
N LEU A 119 -3.90 -11.64 -2.92
CA LEU A 119 -4.56 -10.41 -3.41
C LEU A 119 -3.53 -9.41 -3.92
N GLY A 120 -2.44 -9.21 -3.17
CA GLY A 120 -1.32 -8.35 -3.57
C GLY A 120 -0.67 -8.81 -4.87
N MET A 121 -0.46 -10.13 -5.02
CA MET A 121 0.04 -10.71 -6.26
C MET A 121 -0.87 -10.40 -7.46
N LYS A 122 -2.18 -10.60 -7.31
CA LYS A 122 -3.16 -10.28 -8.37
C LYS A 122 -3.17 -8.79 -8.73
N LEU A 123 -3.06 -7.90 -7.75
CA LEU A 123 -2.95 -6.47 -8.00
C LEU A 123 -1.66 -6.14 -8.76
N ALA A 124 -0.52 -6.72 -8.37
CA ALA A 124 0.74 -6.52 -9.04
C ALA A 124 0.70 -7.02 -10.51
N GLU A 125 0.11 -8.19 -10.77
CA GLU A 125 -0.11 -8.72 -12.11
C GLU A 125 -1.01 -7.81 -12.96
N LYS A 126 -2.13 -7.36 -12.39
CA LYS A 126 -3.07 -6.44 -13.04
C LYS A 126 -2.38 -5.15 -13.49
N TYR A 127 -1.47 -4.64 -12.68
CA TYR A 127 -0.72 -3.41 -12.95
C TYR A 127 0.66 -3.65 -13.57
N LYS A 128 0.86 -4.83 -14.17
CA LYS A 128 1.98 -5.19 -15.05
C LYS A 128 3.35 -5.19 -14.39
N GLU A 129 3.40 -5.57 -13.12
CA GLU A 129 4.67 -5.89 -12.48
C GLU A 129 5.28 -7.17 -13.07
N LYS A 130 6.61 -7.29 -12.96
CA LYS A 130 7.32 -8.45 -13.49
C LYS A 130 6.94 -9.73 -12.73
N PRO A 131 6.94 -10.91 -13.39
CA PRO A 131 6.51 -12.17 -12.79
C PRO A 131 7.28 -12.55 -11.51
N ASP A 132 8.58 -12.27 -11.44
CA ASP A 132 9.41 -12.54 -10.26
C ASP A 132 9.01 -11.68 -9.06
N ILE A 133 8.61 -10.43 -9.29
CA ILE A 133 8.10 -9.52 -8.26
C ILE A 133 6.70 -9.98 -7.82
N CYS A 134 5.82 -10.32 -8.75
CA CYS A 134 4.48 -10.84 -8.42
C CYS A 134 4.57 -12.13 -7.59
N ASN A 135 5.48 -13.04 -7.94
CA ASN A 135 5.72 -14.25 -7.17
C ASN A 135 6.23 -13.94 -5.75
N ALA A 136 7.17 -13.02 -5.61
CA ALA A 136 7.68 -12.62 -4.29
C ALA A 136 6.57 -12.05 -3.39
N ILE A 137 5.64 -11.28 -3.96
CA ILE A 137 4.47 -10.75 -3.25
C ILE A 137 3.53 -11.88 -2.82
N GLY A 138 3.22 -12.83 -3.72
CA GLY A 138 2.28 -13.91 -3.42
C GLY A 138 2.84 -14.98 -2.49
N ALA A 139 4.15 -15.20 -2.50
CA ALA A 139 4.80 -16.30 -1.80
C ALA A 139 5.41 -15.94 -0.43
N HIS A 140 5.36 -14.67 0.00
CA HIS A 140 6.04 -14.26 1.23
C HIS A 140 5.43 -14.84 2.53
N HIS A 141 4.28 -15.47 2.46
CA HIS A 141 3.66 -16.25 3.54
C HIS A 141 3.39 -17.72 3.15
N ASP A 142 4.14 -18.25 2.20
CA ASP A 142 4.05 -19.64 1.73
C ASP A 142 2.68 -20.01 1.10
N GLU A 143 1.89 -19.02 0.66
CA GLU A 143 0.57 -19.22 0.06
C GLU A 143 0.62 -19.63 -1.43
N THR A 144 1.79 -19.51 -2.04
CA THR A 144 2.11 -20.04 -3.37
C THR A 144 3.57 -20.46 -3.43
N GLU A 145 3.93 -21.27 -4.42
CA GLU A 145 5.29 -21.75 -4.60
C GLU A 145 6.26 -20.60 -4.91
N MET A 146 7.42 -20.60 -4.24
CA MET A 146 8.49 -19.65 -4.51
C MET A 146 9.24 -20.04 -5.78
N THR A 147 9.18 -19.21 -6.81
CA THR A 147 9.84 -19.44 -8.10
C THR A 147 11.13 -18.63 -8.29
N SER A 148 11.43 -17.72 -7.37
CA SER A 148 12.64 -16.91 -7.40
C SER A 148 13.21 -16.69 -6.01
N LEU A 149 14.49 -16.31 -5.92
CA LEU A 149 15.14 -15.97 -4.66
C LEU A 149 14.65 -14.65 -4.05
N LEU A 150 13.85 -13.87 -4.77
CA LEU A 150 13.20 -12.66 -4.23
C LEU A 150 12.17 -13.00 -3.14
N ALA A 151 11.43 -14.08 -3.31
CA ALA A 151 10.39 -14.49 -2.36
C ALA A 151 10.94 -14.77 -0.94
N PRO A 152 11.96 -15.62 -0.74
CA PRO A 152 12.53 -15.83 0.59
C PRO A 152 13.19 -14.56 1.16
N ILE A 153 13.76 -13.69 0.33
CA ILE A 153 14.29 -12.39 0.79
C ILE A 153 13.18 -11.53 1.37
N VAL A 154 12.07 -11.40 0.67
CA VAL A 154 10.92 -10.62 1.15
C VAL A 154 10.36 -11.21 2.43
N GLN A 155 10.18 -12.53 2.51
CA GLN A 155 9.68 -13.24 3.70
C GLN A 155 10.55 -12.97 4.93
N VAL A 156 11.86 -13.08 4.81
CA VAL A 156 12.79 -12.85 5.92
C VAL A 156 12.79 -11.38 6.33
N CYS A 157 12.82 -10.44 5.38
CA CYS A 157 12.84 -9.01 5.66
C CYS A 157 11.53 -8.51 6.28
N ASP A 158 10.39 -9.06 5.86
CA ASP A 158 9.09 -8.82 6.49
C ASP A 158 9.12 -9.26 7.97
N ALA A 159 9.56 -10.48 8.24
CA ALA A 159 9.68 -11.00 9.59
C ALA A 159 10.62 -10.14 10.48
N ILE A 160 11.75 -9.69 9.94
CA ILE A 160 12.70 -8.82 10.66
C ILE A 160 12.05 -7.48 11.00
N SER A 161 11.38 -6.85 10.05
CA SER A 161 10.72 -5.56 10.28
C SER A 161 9.57 -5.68 11.29
N GLY A 162 8.79 -6.76 11.24
CA GLY A 162 7.69 -7.02 12.17
C GLY A 162 8.13 -7.37 13.58
N ALA A 163 9.30 -7.98 13.74
CA ALA A 163 9.83 -8.40 15.05
C ALA A 163 10.65 -7.31 15.76
N ARG A 164 10.91 -6.19 15.13
CA ARG A 164 11.73 -5.11 15.68
C ARG A 164 11.07 -4.47 16.91
N PRO A 165 11.78 -4.23 18.03
CA PRO A 165 11.26 -3.50 19.16
C PRO A 165 10.80 -2.08 18.75
N GLY A 166 9.58 -1.72 19.09
CA GLY A 166 8.99 -0.42 18.74
C GLY A 166 8.44 -0.32 17.30
N ALA A 167 8.33 -1.47 16.63
CA ALA A 167 7.65 -1.55 15.35
C ALA A 167 6.14 -1.33 15.49
#